data_5971badb263ed53d871fe24cc702670c
#
_entry.id   5971badb263ed53d871fe24cc702670c
#
_cell.length_a   1.000
_cell.length_b   1.000
_cell.length_c   1.000
_cell.angle_alpha   90.00
_cell.angle_beta   90.00
_cell.angle_gamma   90.00
#
_symmetry.space_group_name_H-M   'P 1'
#
loop_
_entity.id
_entity.type
_entity.pdbx_description
1 polymer ?
#
loop_
_entity_poly.entity_id
_entity_poly.type
_entity_poly.pdbx_seq_one_letter_code
_entity_poly.pdbx_strand_id
1 'polypeptide(L)'
;NWTIQNVNIIFPQDEEYINYWFSAWNSFVVFNSPHSKTFSILREQYLLAIERLAMSPENWDAINNPFERLAEHLMLLYGRGQIEIDDPLLKKFWNSSPIRIRSHALRFIGGSLRSTKEIIPDKTLIRLKKIWEDRLRAAKSSPNQEESQEELEAFGWWFTSGKFNDAWAYKQLFQVLQTSGKIGDVVRVLEKIY
;
A
#
# COMPACT_ATOMS: atom_id res chain seq x y z
N ASN A 1 6.24 -5.91 29.40
CA ASN A 1 4.99 -5.14 29.56
C ASN A 1 5.16 -3.61 29.56
N TRP A 2 6.40 -3.11 29.61
CA TRP A 2 6.72 -1.69 29.54
C TRP A 2 6.15 -1.04 28.27
N THR A 3 6.15 -1.74 27.14
CA THR A 3 5.77 -1.22 25.82
C THR A 3 4.28 -0.90 25.70
N ILE A 4 3.40 -1.75 26.27
CA ILE A 4 1.93 -1.54 26.16
C ILE A 4 1.49 -0.39 27.06
N GLN A 5 2.06 -0.28 28.26
CA GLN A 5 1.72 0.80 29.21
C GLN A 5 2.14 2.19 28.72
N ASN A 6 3.12 2.26 27.82
CA ASN A 6 3.65 3.53 27.33
C ASN A 6 3.13 3.92 25.92
N VAL A 7 2.35 3.06 25.25
CA VAL A 7 1.79 3.41 23.93
C VAL A 7 0.95 4.68 23.99
N ASN A 8 0.08 4.83 24.98
CA ASN A 8 -0.76 6.02 25.13
C ASN A 8 0.02 7.28 25.52
N ILE A 9 1.21 7.13 26.14
CA ILE A 9 2.09 8.27 26.40
C ILE A 9 2.79 8.74 25.12
N ILE A 10 3.22 7.78 24.28
CA ILE A 10 3.90 8.07 23.02
C ILE A 10 2.90 8.53 21.96
N PHE A 11 1.69 7.95 21.97
CA PHE A 11 0.61 8.23 21.02
C PHE A 11 -0.64 8.70 21.75
N PRO A 12 -0.67 9.96 22.24
CA PRO A 12 -1.82 10.49 22.97
C PRO A 12 -3.06 10.50 22.07
N GLN A 13 -4.20 10.11 22.65
CA GLN A 13 -5.47 9.97 21.91
C GLN A 13 -6.29 11.27 21.87
N ASP A 14 -6.07 12.16 22.84
CA ASP A 14 -6.81 13.40 22.98
C ASP A 14 -6.50 14.37 21.85
N GLU A 15 -7.52 15.07 21.34
CA GLU A 15 -7.39 16.04 20.26
C GLU A 15 -6.40 17.17 20.57
N GLU A 16 -6.31 17.57 21.84
CA GLU A 16 -5.36 18.57 22.32
C GLU A 16 -3.90 18.20 21.99
N TYR A 17 -3.59 16.89 21.94
CA TYR A 17 -2.24 16.38 21.72
C TYR A 17 -2.04 15.80 20.31
N ILE A 18 -2.91 16.10 19.38
CA ILE A 18 -2.86 15.55 18.01
C ILE A 18 -1.52 15.78 17.30
N ASN A 19 -0.89 16.94 17.54
CA ASN A 19 0.42 17.26 16.94
C ASN A 19 1.54 16.38 17.50
N TYR A 20 1.47 16.00 18.78
CA TYR A 20 2.42 15.06 19.37
C TYR A 20 2.22 13.66 18.81
N TRP A 21 0.97 13.25 18.62
CA TRP A 21 0.66 11.98 17.98
C TRP A 21 1.25 11.95 16.54
N PHE A 22 1.04 12.99 15.72
CA PHE A 22 1.61 13.06 14.38
C PHE A 22 3.13 13.00 14.39
N SER A 23 3.79 13.68 15.32
CA SER A 23 5.25 13.68 15.44
C SER A 23 5.77 12.28 15.81
N ALA A 24 5.12 11.61 16.76
CA ALA A 24 5.46 10.25 17.17
C ALA A 24 5.21 9.24 16.03
N TRP A 25 4.05 9.34 15.37
CA TRP A 25 3.69 8.49 14.24
C TRP A 25 4.67 8.64 13.07
N ASN A 26 4.98 9.88 12.68
CA ASN A 26 5.92 10.16 11.62
C ASN A 26 7.30 9.56 11.92
N SER A 27 7.81 9.80 13.12
CA SER A 27 9.08 9.24 13.56
C SER A 27 9.06 7.70 13.54
N PHE A 28 7.96 7.09 14.00
CA PHE A 28 7.83 5.64 13.99
C PHE A 28 7.82 5.09 12.57
N VAL A 29 6.95 5.57 11.70
CA VAL A 29 6.72 4.97 10.38
C VAL A 29 7.85 5.22 9.40
N VAL A 30 8.61 6.32 9.57
CA VAL A 30 9.76 6.64 8.71
C VAL A 30 11.01 5.84 9.09
N PHE A 31 11.26 5.64 10.38
CA PHE A 31 12.52 5.05 10.85
C PHE A 31 12.41 3.57 11.25
N ASN A 32 11.22 2.98 11.23
CA ASN A 32 11.04 1.58 11.59
C ASN A 32 10.44 0.77 10.45
N SER A 33 10.93 -0.46 10.29
CA SER A 33 10.26 -1.46 9.46
C SER A 33 9.16 -2.16 10.27
N PRO A 34 8.04 -2.52 9.66
CA PRO A 34 6.97 -3.22 10.38
C PRO A 34 7.41 -4.64 10.74
N HIS A 35 7.41 -4.94 12.05
CA HIS A 35 7.61 -6.27 12.59
C HIS A 35 6.33 -6.76 13.27
N SER A 36 6.07 -8.07 13.22
CA SER A 36 4.85 -8.66 13.78
C SER A 36 4.57 -8.26 15.23
N LYS A 37 5.60 -8.28 16.07
CA LYS A 37 5.49 -7.90 17.48
C LYS A 37 5.15 -6.41 17.66
N THR A 38 5.84 -5.53 16.95
CA THR A 38 5.57 -4.08 17.00
C THR A 38 4.19 -3.77 16.44
N PHE A 39 3.85 -4.40 15.31
CA PHE A 39 2.54 -4.24 14.70
C PHE A 39 1.41 -4.68 15.64
N SER A 40 1.52 -5.83 16.32
CA SER A 40 0.48 -6.30 17.25
C SER A 40 0.24 -5.32 18.40
N ILE A 41 1.29 -4.62 18.84
CA ILE A 41 1.18 -3.60 19.90
C ILE A 41 0.57 -2.29 19.37
N LEU A 42 0.92 -1.89 18.15
CA LEU A 42 0.55 -0.61 17.56
C LEU A 42 -0.63 -0.70 16.57
N ARG A 43 -1.32 -1.83 16.48
CA ARG A 43 -2.38 -2.05 15.51
C ARG A 43 -3.47 -0.95 15.53
N GLU A 44 -3.86 -0.51 16.70
CA GLU A 44 -4.83 0.59 16.87
C GLU A 44 -4.29 1.92 16.33
N GLN A 45 -2.99 2.15 16.48
CA GLN A 45 -2.35 3.35 15.95
C GLN A 45 -2.32 3.34 14.41
N TYR A 46 -2.19 2.18 13.77
CA TYR A 46 -2.34 2.04 12.31
C TYR A 46 -3.77 2.38 11.86
N LEU A 47 -4.80 1.92 12.58
CA LEU A 47 -6.20 2.29 12.30
C LEU A 47 -6.41 3.79 12.42
N LEU A 48 -5.92 4.38 13.49
CA LEU A 48 -6.02 5.81 13.74
C LEU A 48 -5.28 6.64 12.67
N ALA A 49 -4.12 6.16 12.22
CA ALA A 49 -3.38 6.79 11.13
C ALA A 49 -4.20 6.81 9.83
N ILE A 50 -4.88 5.74 9.48
CA ILE A 50 -5.76 5.70 8.30
C ILE A 50 -6.91 6.70 8.44
N GLU A 51 -7.52 6.81 9.63
CA GLU A 51 -8.59 7.78 9.90
C GLU A 51 -8.11 9.21 9.74
N ARG A 52 -6.94 9.50 10.31
CA ARG A 52 -6.33 10.83 10.26
C ARG A 52 -5.78 11.21 8.88
N LEU A 53 -5.54 10.24 7.99
CA LEU A 53 -5.23 10.49 6.58
C LEU A 53 -6.27 11.39 5.90
N ALA A 54 -7.54 11.13 6.16
CA ALA A 54 -8.64 11.91 5.59
C ALA A 54 -8.69 13.37 6.10
N MET A 55 -8.03 13.64 7.23
CA MET A 55 -8.01 14.96 7.89
C MET A 55 -6.70 15.73 7.65
N SER A 56 -5.75 15.11 6.96
CA SER A 56 -4.41 15.68 6.80
C SER A 56 -4.38 16.79 5.75
N PRO A 57 -3.69 17.91 6.01
CA PRO A 57 -3.44 18.91 4.98
C PRO A 57 -2.63 18.29 3.82
N GLU A 58 -2.98 18.66 2.58
CA GLU A 58 -2.37 18.15 1.35
C GLU A 58 -0.85 18.40 1.20
N ASN A 59 -0.25 19.14 2.13
CA ASN A 59 1.10 19.71 2.04
C ASN A 59 2.16 18.97 2.88
N TRP A 60 2.16 17.63 2.88
CA TRP A 60 3.32 16.91 3.42
C TRP A 60 4.44 16.87 2.37
N ASP A 61 5.67 17.18 2.82
CA ASP A 61 6.87 17.12 1.98
C ASP A 61 6.97 15.75 1.27
N ALA A 62 7.22 15.78 -0.03
CA ALA A 62 7.22 14.59 -0.89
C ALA A 62 8.26 13.53 -0.47
N ILE A 63 9.28 13.89 0.32
CA ILE A 63 10.41 13.00 0.64
C ILE A 63 10.10 12.04 1.80
N ASN A 64 9.25 12.43 2.76
CA ASN A 64 8.95 11.64 3.96
C ASN A 64 7.46 11.69 4.32
N ASN A 65 6.60 11.49 3.36
CA ASN A 65 5.15 11.47 3.61
C ASN A 65 4.78 10.28 4.52
N PRO A 66 4.33 10.52 5.77
CA PRO A 66 4.04 9.44 6.72
C PRO A 66 2.90 8.52 6.26
N PHE A 67 2.08 8.98 5.34
CA PHE A 67 0.98 8.20 4.79
C PHE A 67 1.42 7.28 3.66
N GLU A 68 2.40 7.69 2.87
CA GLU A 68 3.07 6.80 1.91
C GLU A 68 3.83 5.70 2.67
N ARG A 69 4.51 6.05 3.76
CA ARG A 69 5.16 5.07 4.64
C ARG A 69 4.19 4.12 5.32
N LEU A 70 3.03 4.61 5.77
CA LEU A 70 1.95 3.76 6.26
C LEU A 70 1.51 2.74 5.21
N ALA A 71 1.31 3.19 3.97
CA ALA A 71 0.93 2.32 2.86
C ALA A 71 1.99 1.24 2.59
N GLU A 72 3.28 1.61 2.60
CA GLU A 72 4.40 0.68 2.47
C GLU A 72 4.42 -0.36 3.61
N HIS A 73 4.21 0.09 4.86
CA HIS A 73 4.11 -0.81 6.01
C HIS A 73 2.98 -1.83 5.84
N LEU A 74 1.79 -1.38 5.45
CA LEU A 74 0.64 -2.27 5.24
C LEU A 74 0.92 -3.31 4.16
N MET A 75 1.56 -2.91 3.08
CA MET A 75 1.94 -3.83 2.01
C MET A 75 2.98 -4.85 2.47
N LEU A 76 3.97 -4.44 3.27
CA LEU A 76 4.95 -5.36 3.84
C LEU A 76 4.31 -6.34 4.84
N LEU A 77 3.43 -5.86 5.72
CA LEU A 77 2.68 -6.70 6.66
C LEU A 77 1.83 -7.73 5.93
N TYR A 78 1.13 -7.31 4.88
CA TYR A 78 0.33 -8.21 4.05
C TYR A 78 1.21 -9.22 3.31
N GLY A 79 2.25 -8.78 2.62
CA GLY A 79 3.16 -9.66 1.88
C GLY A 79 3.80 -10.74 2.76
N ARG A 80 4.10 -10.39 4.02
CA ARG A 80 4.65 -11.31 5.04
C ARG A 80 3.59 -12.21 5.71
N GLY A 81 2.31 -12.03 5.41
CA GLY A 81 1.21 -12.81 6.00
C GLY A 81 0.87 -12.43 7.44
N GLN A 82 1.16 -11.21 7.86
CA GLN A 82 0.83 -10.71 9.20
C GLN A 82 -0.57 -10.09 9.28
N ILE A 83 -1.13 -9.71 8.14
CA ILE A 83 -2.53 -9.34 7.95
C ILE A 83 -3.08 -10.04 6.71
N GLU A 84 -4.36 -10.35 6.70
CA GLU A 84 -5.04 -11.00 5.58
C GLU A 84 -5.74 -9.98 4.66
N ILE A 85 -6.17 -10.42 3.46
CA ILE A 85 -6.85 -9.52 2.50
C ILE A 85 -8.17 -8.97 3.05
N ASP A 86 -8.84 -9.75 3.90
CA ASP A 86 -10.10 -9.40 4.54
C ASP A 86 -9.92 -8.70 5.90
N ASP A 87 -8.67 -8.48 6.33
CA ASP A 87 -8.37 -7.75 7.55
C ASP A 87 -9.03 -6.37 7.56
N PRO A 88 -9.77 -6.00 8.63
CA PRO A 88 -10.45 -4.70 8.73
C PRO A 88 -9.53 -3.50 8.49
N LEU A 89 -8.27 -3.59 8.92
CA LEU A 89 -7.27 -2.55 8.73
C LEU A 89 -6.98 -2.33 7.24
N LEU A 90 -6.75 -3.43 6.50
CA LEU A 90 -6.46 -3.36 5.07
C LEU A 90 -7.68 -2.91 4.27
N LYS A 91 -8.88 -3.40 4.61
CA LYS A 91 -10.14 -2.95 4.01
C LYS A 91 -10.35 -1.45 4.23
N LYS A 92 -10.15 -0.98 5.45
CA LYS A 92 -10.28 0.45 5.77
C LYS A 92 -9.30 1.28 4.96
N PHE A 93 -8.03 0.85 4.85
CA PHE A 93 -7.04 1.51 4.02
C PHE A 93 -7.50 1.65 2.56
N TRP A 94 -7.93 0.57 1.91
CA TRP A 94 -8.38 0.62 0.52
C TRP A 94 -9.63 1.47 0.30
N ASN A 95 -10.54 1.53 1.28
CA ASN A 95 -11.81 2.24 1.15
C ASN A 95 -11.70 3.73 1.51
N SER A 96 -10.79 4.11 2.40
CA SER A 96 -10.73 5.48 2.95
C SER A 96 -9.52 6.28 2.47
N SER A 97 -8.46 5.63 1.97
CA SER A 97 -7.26 6.34 1.55
C SER A 97 -7.45 7.03 0.19
N PRO A 98 -6.88 8.23 0.01
CA PRO A 98 -6.83 8.90 -1.29
C PRO A 98 -6.17 8.02 -2.36
N ILE A 99 -6.58 8.20 -3.62
CA ILE A 99 -6.05 7.42 -4.74
C ILE A 99 -4.53 7.48 -4.84
N ARG A 100 -3.94 8.63 -4.61
CA ARG A 100 -2.47 8.82 -4.62
C ARG A 100 -1.77 7.86 -3.65
N ILE A 101 -2.32 7.66 -2.46
CA ILE A 101 -1.74 6.80 -1.43
C ILE A 101 -1.95 5.32 -1.76
N ARG A 102 -3.14 4.96 -2.29
CA ARG A 102 -3.40 3.59 -2.77
C ARG A 102 -2.47 3.22 -3.92
N SER A 103 -2.34 4.09 -4.90
CA SER A 103 -1.42 3.91 -6.05
C SER A 103 0.04 3.84 -5.62
N HIS A 104 0.45 4.64 -4.62
CA HIS A 104 1.80 4.56 -4.03
C HIS A 104 2.06 3.17 -3.43
N ALA A 105 1.12 2.63 -2.65
CA ALA A 105 1.23 1.27 -2.08
C ALA A 105 1.53 0.21 -3.15
N LEU A 106 0.83 0.29 -4.27
CA LEU A 106 0.99 -0.64 -5.39
C LEU A 106 2.32 -0.44 -6.13
N ARG A 107 2.71 0.83 -6.40
CA ARG A 107 4.00 1.15 -7.01
C ARG A 107 5.18 0.71 -6.13
N PHE A 108 5.07 0.86 -4.82
CA PHE A 108 6.09 0.41 -3.86
C PHE A 108 6.35 -1.09 -3.98
N ILE A 109 5.29 -1.91 -3.99
CA ILE A 109 5.44 -3.36 -4.20
C ILE A 109 6.02 -3.65 -5.59
N GLY A 110 5.53 -2.99 -6.64
CA GLY A 110 6.06 -3.17 -7.99
C GLY A 110 7.55 -2.87 -8.10
N GLY A 111 7.99 -1.77 -7.49
CA GLY A 111 9.40 -1.40 -7.40
C GLY A 111 10.23 -2.44 -6.64
N SER A 112 9.70 -2.93 -5.51
CA SER A 112 10.34 -3.97 -4.70
C SER A 112 10.47 -5.29 -5.46
N LEU A 113 9.42 -5.72 -6.17
CA LEU A 113 9.44 -6.92 -7.01
C LEU A 113 10.50 -6.83 -8.10
N ARG A 114 10.65 -5.67 -8.73
CA ARG A 114 11.59 -5.45 -9.81
C ARG A 114 13.03 -5.36 -9.32
N SER A 115 13.26 -4.70 -8.18
CA SER A 115 14.62 -4.45 -7.66
C SER A 115 15.22 -5.66 -6.96
N THR A 116 14.41 -6.56 -6.40
CA THR A 116 14.91 -7.73 -5.69
C THR A 116 15.49 -8.77 -6.64
N LYS A 117 16.70 -9.26 -6.31
CA LYS A 117 17.31 -10.43 -6.95
C LYS A 117 16.90 -11.74 -6.28
N GLU A 118 16.28 -11.67 -5.13
CA GLU A 118 15.87 -12.85 -4.37
C GLU A 118 14.67 -13.55 -5.01
N ILE A 119 14.58 -14.85 -4.73
CA ILE A 119 13.41 -15.65 -5.08
C ILE A 119 12.29 -15.30 -4.10
N ILE A 120 11.19 -14.83 -4.63
CA ILE A 120 10.01 -14.51 -3.82
C ILE A 120 9.24 -15.81 -3.54
N PRO A 121 8.91 -16.10 -2.27
CA PRO A 121 8.14 -17.28 -1.95
C PRO A 121 6.77 -17.31 -2.66
N ASP A 122 6.36 -18.47 -3.15
CA ASP A 122 5.09 -18.66 -3.85
C ASP A 122 3.89 -18.14 -3.04
N LYS A 123 3.90 -18.38 -1.72
CA LYS A 123 2.87 -17.87 -0.82
C LYS A 123 2.72 -16.34 -0.89
N THR A 124 3.82 -15.63 -1.02
CA THR A 124 3.81 -14.16 -1.18
C THR A 124 3.23 -13.77 -2.54
N LEU A 125 3.65 -14.45 -3.62
CA LEU A 125 3.11 -14.20 -4.96
C LEU A 125 1.60 -14.48 -5.04
N ILE A 126 1.12 -15.55 -4.39
CA ILE A 126 -0.30 -15.86 -4.29
C ILE A 126 -1.06 -14.75 -3.56
N ARG A 127 -0.49 -14.23 -2.46
CA ARG A 127 -1.10 -13.10 -1.73
C ARG A 127 -1.17 -11.85 -2.60
N LEU A 128 -0.10 -11.52 -3.30
CA LEU A 128 -0.08 -10.38 -4.19
C LEU A 128 -1.13 -10.51 -5.31
N LYS A 129 -1.30 -11.69 -5.90
CA LYS A 129 -2.38 -11.93 -6.88
C LYS A 129 -3.77 -11.64 -6.30
N LYS A 130 -4.01 -11.94 -5.02
CA LYS A 130 -5.29 -11.62 -4.35
C LYS A 130 -5.52 -10.11 -4.25
N ILE A 131 -4.49 -9.30 -3.97
CA ILE A 131 -4.62 -7.83 -4.02
C ILE A 131 -5.03 -7.39 -5.43
N TRP A 132 -4.36 -7.89 -6.47
CA TRP A 132 -4.70 -7.57 -7.84
C TRP A 132 -6.17 -7.88 -8.15
N GLU A 133 -6.63 -9.09 -7.84
CA GLU A 133 -8.00 -9.52 -8.07
C GLU A 133 -9.03 -8.67 -7.32
N ASP A 134 -8.72 -8.30 -6.08
CA ASP A 134 -9.56 -7.45 -5.26
C ASP A 134 -9.65 -6.03 -5.84
N ARG A 135 -8.50 -5.42 -6.18
CA ARG A 135 -8.48 -4.06 -6.74
C ARG A 135 -9.08 -3.98 -8.13
N LEU A 136 -8.86 -4.99 -8.97
CA LEU A 136 -9.50 -5.07 -10.29
C LEU A 136 -11.03 -5.15 -10.16
N ARG A 137 -11.54 -5.92 -9.19
CA ARG A 137 -12.98 -6.00 -8.91
C ARG A 137 -13.51 -4.65 -8.44
N ALA A 138 -12.82 -4.00 -7.52
CA ALA A 138 -13.20 -2.68 -7.03
C ALA A 138 -13.21 -1.64 -8.16
N ALA A 139 -12.19 -1.63 -9.02
CA ALA A 139 -12.11 -0.73 -10.16
C ALA A 139 -13.28 -0.90 -11.14
N LYS A 140 -13.66 -2.15 -11.45
CA LYS A 140 -14.79 -2.45 -12.33
C LYS A 140 -16.14 -2.04 -11.75
N SER A 141 -16.25 -1.93 -10.44
CA SER A 141 -17.47 -1.54 -9.73
C SER A 141 -17.48 -0.06 -9.33
N SER A 142 -16.38 0.64 -9.55
CA SER A 142 -16.24 2.04 -9.14
C SER A 142 -17.02 2.98 -10.06
N PRO A 143 -17.74 3.97 -9.53
CA PRO A 143 -18.33 5.04 -10.32
C PRO A 143 -17.28 6.05 -10.82
N ASN A 144 -16.13 6.15 -10.15
CA ASN A 144 -15.02 7.03 -10.52
C ASN A 144 -13.99 6.26 -11.36
N GLN A 145 -14.10 6.42 -12.68
CA GLN A 145 -13.22 5.72 -13.60
C GLN A 145 -11.80 6.26 -13.62
N GLU A 146 -11.59 7.56 -13.39
CA GLU A 146 -10.25 8.16 -13.38
C GLU A 146 -9.41 7.63 -12.22
N GLU A 147 -9.99 7.58 -11.00
CA GLU A 147 -9.30 6.98 -9.85
C GLU A 147 -9.02 5.49 -10.06
N SER A 148 -9.99 4.77 -10.62
CA SER A 148 -9.83 3.35 -10.91
C SER A 148 -8.71 3.10 -11.92
N GLN A 149 -8.59 3.96 -12.92
CA GLN A 149 -7.53 3.90 -13.91
C GLN A 149 -6.16 4.14 -13.28
N GLU A 150 -5.99 5.20 -12.48
CA GLU A 150 -4.72 5.49 -11.80
C GLU A 150 -4.27 4.33 -10.92
N GLU A 151 -5.21 3.72 -10.19
CA GLU A 151 -4.92 2.58 -9.34
C GLU A 151 -4.49 1.34 -10.14
N LEU A 152 -5.17 1.04 -11.25
CA LEU A 152 -4.82 -0.10 -12.11
C LEU A 152 -3.47 0.11 -12.82
N GLU A 153 -3.16 1.32 -13.25
CA GLU A 153 -1.88 1.67 -13.86
C GLU A 153 -0.70 1.42 -12.91
N ALA A 154 -0.90 1.60 -11.61
CA ALA A 154 0.13 1.38 -10.60
C ALA A 154 0.61 -0.09 -10.52
N PHE A 155 -0.17 -1.05 -11.06
CA PHE A 155 0.24 -2.45 -11.18
C PHE A 155 1.21 -2.73 -12.34
N GLY A 156 1.48 -1.77 -13.21
CA GLY A 156 2.34 -1.99 -14.39
C GLY A 156 3.68 -2.64 -14.05
N TRP A 157 4.34 -2.19 -12.97
CA TRP A 157 5.60 -2.74 -12.49
C TRP A 157 5.50 -4.18 -11.97
N TRP A 158 4.31 -4.63 -11.52
CA TRP A 158 4.12 -6.01 -11.06
C TRP A 158 4.21 -6.97 -12.23
N PHE A 159 3.50 -6.67 -13.31
CA PHE A 159 3.40 -7.56 -14.46
C PHE A 159 4.69 -7.65 -15.27
N THR A 160 5.53 -6.62 -15.18
CA THR A 160 6.82 -6.55 -15.91
C THR A 160 8.02 -6.88 -15.00
N SER A 161 7.79 -7.27 -13.74
CA SER A 161 8.86 -7.60 -12.79
C SER A 161 9.60 -8.90 -13.10
N GLY A 162 9.04 -9.77 -13.95
CA GLY A 162 9.56 -11.13 -14.19
C GLY A 162 9.39 -12.09 -13.01
N LYS A 163 8.61 -11.69 -11.97
CA LYS A 163 8.38 -12.52 -10.77
C LYS A 163 7.12 -13.38 -10.87
N PHE A 164 6.23 -13.06 -11.77
CA PHE A 164 5.03 -13.84 -12.05
C PHE A 164 5.20 -14.66 -13.32
N ASN A 165 4.38 -15.70 -13.48
CA ASN A 165 4.31 -16.43 -14.74
C ASN A 165 3.91 -15.49 -15.89
N ASP A 166 4.63 -15.51 -16.99
CA ASP A 166 4.47 -14.59 -18.11
C ASP A 166 3.05 -14.62 -18.70
N ALA A 167 2.48 -15.81 -18.91
CA ALA A 167 1.12 -15.93 -19.45
C ALA A 167 0.09 -15.26 -18.55
N TRP A 168 0.25 -15.39 -17.22
CA TRP A 168 -0.59 -14.71 -16.25
C TRP A 168 -0.36 -13.18 -16.31
N ALA A 169 0.89 -12.75 -16.30
CA ALA A 169 1.25 -11.33 -16.28
C ALA A 169 0.73 -10.60 -17.52
N TYR A 170 0.94 -11.16 -18.71
CA TYR A 170 0.41 -10.59 -19.96
C TYR A 170 -1.12 -10.52 -19.99
N LYS A 171 -1.80 -11.56 -19.48
CA LYS A 171 -3.26 -11.54 -19.38
C LYS A 171 -3.75 -10.40 -18.49
N GLN A 172 -3.08 -10.17 -17.35
CA GLN A 172 -3.48 -9.08 -16.43
C GLN A 172 -3.18 -7.70 -17.04
N LEU A 173 -2.03 -7.56 -17.69
CA LEU A 173 -1.68 -6.35 -18.42
C LEU A 173 -2.75 -5.99 -19.48
N PHE A 174 -3.22 -6.99 -20.24
CA PHE A 174 -4.29 -6.80 -21.20
C PHE A 174 -5.60 -6.37 -20.54
N GLN A 175 -5.91 -6.89 -19.34
CA GLN A 175 -7.09 -6.44 -18.57
C GLN A 175 -6.98 -4.97 -18.15
N VAL A 176 -5.79 -4.51 -17.73
CA VAL A 176 -5.57 -3.08 -17.44
C VAL A 176 -5.89 -2.24 -18.67
N LEU A 177 -5.35 -2.62 -19.82
CA LEU A 177 -5.57 -1.93 -21.09
C LEU A 177 -7.05 -1.85 -21.48
N GLN A 178 -7.78 -2.95 -21.34
CA GLN A 178 -9.21 -3.00 -21.65
C GLN A 178 -10.05 -2.15 -20.70
N THR A 179 -9.65 -2.04 -19.42
CA THR A 179 -10.42 -1.34 -18.41
C THR A 179 -10.11 0.16 -18.37
N SER A 180 -8.85 0.53 -18.56
CA SER A 180 -8.40 1.92 -18.44
C SER A 180 -8.33 2.68 -19.77
N GLY A 181 -8.25 1.98 -20.90
CA GLY A 181 -8.06 2.59 -22.22
C GLY A 181 -6.73 3.34 -22.41
N LYS A 182 -5.91 3.43 -21.36
CA LYS A 182 -4.60 4.08 -21.34
C LYS A 182 -3.57 3.15 -20.69
N ILE A 183 -2.33 3.29 -21.13
CA ILE A 183 -1.24 2.41 -20.69
C ILE A 183 -0.29 3.15 -19.72
N GLY A 184 -0.61 4.29 -19.22
CA GLY A 184 0.13 5.07 -18.23
C GLY A 184 1.57 4.61 -17.94
N ASP A 185 1.82 4.19 -16.70
CA ASP A 185 3.13 3.65 -16.29
C ASP A 185 3.56 2.38 -17.06
N VAL A 186 2.60 1.66 -17.68
CA VAL A 186 2.89 0.46 -18.47
C VAL A 186 3.65 0.80 -19.75
N VAL A 187 3.33 1.91 -20.43
CA VAL A 187 4.11 2.36 -21.61
C VAL A 187 5.54 2.67 -21.22
N ARG A 188 5.73 3.43 -20.12
CA ARG A 188 7.07 3.74 -19.62
C ARG A 188 7.87 2.50 -19.24
N VAL A 189 7.19 1.44 -18.85
CA VAL A 189 7.81 0.16 -18.52
C VAL A 189 8.18 -0.60 -19.79
N LEU A 190 7.31 -0.63 -20.78
CA LEU A 190 7.59 -1.26 -22.08
C LEU A 190 8.71 -0.55 -22.83
N GLU A 191 8.75 0.79 -22.82
CA GLU A 191 9.83 1.59 -23.40
C GLU A 191 11.22 1.34 -22.79
N LYS A 192 11.28 0.79 -21.58
CA LYS A 192 12.56 0.45 -20.90
C LYS A 192 13.00 -1.01 -21.11
N ILE A 193 12.18 -1.82 -21.76
CA ILE A 193 12.47 -3.22 -22.06
C ILE A 193 13.04 -3.38 -23.49
N TYR A 194 12.84 -2.38 -24.34
CA TYR A 194 13.42 -2.24 -25.68
C TYR A 194 14.49 -1.14 -25.68
#